data_8aa31ad760923973346b4c42a9c20553
#
_entry.id   8aa31ad760923973346b4c42a9c20553
#
_cell.length_a   1.000
_cell.length_b   1.000
_cell.length_c   1.000
_cell.angle_alpha   90.00
_cell.angle_beta   90.00
_cell.angle_gamma   90.00
#
_symmetry.space_group_name_H-M   'P 1'
#
loop_
_entity.id
_entity.type
_entity.pdbx_description
1 polymer ?
#
loop_
_entity_poly.entity_id
_entity_poly.type
_entity_poly.pdbx_seq_one_letter_code
_entity_poly.pdbx_strand_id
1 'polypeptide(L)'
;ELAKKAGAKGIRFYGICCSGLSAMYRYAGVIPLSNAVSAELVLGTGALDLWIADVQDVFPSIMEVAKCFQTTVITTSESARLPGAERFEYDHHHSNIGETRELAERIVKRAIESFENRKGVPVYIPPYEVDAEVGFSVEYVHKRFGSMAPLAEAVKSGKILGIVNMVGCNNP
;
A
#
# COMPACT_ATOMS: atom_id res chain seq x y z
N GLU A 1 2.67 -17.76 11.36
CA GLU A 1 2.78 -18.43 12.68
C GLU A 1 2.96 -17.42 13.82
N LEU A 2 3.92 -16.46 13.77
CA LEU A 2 4.15 -15.47 14.85
C LEU A 2 2.90 -14.62 15.11
N ALA A 3 2.26 -14.08 14.07
CA ALA A 3 1.03 -13.30 14.22
C ALA A 3 -0.10 -14.10 14.89
N LYS A 4 -0.22 -15.39 14.59
CA LYS A 4 -1.21 -16.26 15.23
C LYS A 4 -0.91 -16.47 16.72
N LYS A 5 0.37 -16.60 17.08
CA LYS A 5 0.77 -16.67 18.50
C LYS A 5 0.43 -15.39 19.26
N ALA A 6 0.49 -14.25 18.61
CA ALA A 6 0.06 -12.96 19.16
C ALA A 6 -1.47 -12.77 19.23
N GLY A 7 -2.24 -13.76 18.74
CA GLY A 7 -3.71 -13.74 18.74
C GLY A 7 -4.33 -13.12 17.49
N ALA A 8 -3.54 -12.79 16.45
CA ALA A 8 -4.04 -12.31 15.19
C ALA A 8 -4.42 -13.49 14.26
N LYS A 9 -5.38 -13.26 13.35
CA LYS A 9 -5.74 -14.26 12.32
C LYS A 9 -4.67 -14.41 11.22
N GLY A 10 -3.79 -13.42 11.08
CA GLY A 10 -2.74 -13.35 10.07
C GLY A 10 -2.23 -11.94 9.90
N ILE A 11 -1.53 -11.69 8.82
CA ILE A 11 -1.07 -10.36 8.41
C ILE A 11 -1.64 -10.05 7.03
N ARG A 12 -2.17 -8.85 6.85
CA ARG A 12 -2.59 -8.34 5.56
C ARG A 12 -1.71 -7.16 5.16
N PHE A 13 -1.29 -7.16 3.91
CA PHE A 13 -0.51 -6.08 3.34
C PHE A 13 -1.39 -5.24 2.42
N TYR A 14 -1.33 -3.94 2.62
CA TYR A 14 -2.03 -2.97 1.80
C TYR A 14 -1.03 -2.04 1.13
N GLY A 15 -1.36 -1.60 -0.07
CA GLY A 15 -0.53 -0.69 -0.85
C GLY A 15 -1.21 0.66 -1.04
N ILE A 16 -0.46 1.72 -0.81
CA ILE A 16 -0.88 3.10 -1.08
C ILE A 16 0.09 3.71 -2.08
N CYS A 17 -0.45 4.43 -3.05
CA CYS A 17 0.32 5.16 -4.06
C CYS A 17 1.34 4.31 -4.84
N CYS A 18 2.41 4.91 -5.30
CA CYS A 18 3.34 4.27 -6.24
C CYS A 18 4.07 3.07 -5.66
N SER A 19 4.58 3.14 -4.44
CA SER A 19 5.27 2.02 -3.79
C SER A 19 4.32 0.84 -3.56
N GLY A 20 3.10 1.11 -3.11
CA GLY A 20 2.06 0.11 -2.94
C GLY A 20 1.62 -0.51 -4.26
N LEU A 21 1.46 0.27 -5.32
CA LEU A 21 1.14 -0.22 -6.65
C LEU A 21 2.25 -1.11 -7.21
N SER A 22 3.51 -0.72 -7.06
CA SER A 22 4.65 -1.54 -7.51
C SER A 22 4.69 -2.89 -6.82
N ALA A 23 4.43 -2.93 -5.52
CA ALA A 23 4.36 -4.18 -4.76
C ALA A 23 3.17 -5.05 -5.21
N MET A 24 2.01 -4.44 -5.47
CA MET A 24 0.81 -5.11 -5.92
C MET A 24 0.99 -5.80 -7.28
N TYR A 25 1.67 -5.16 -8.23
CA TYR A 25 1.95 -5.75 -9.53
C TYR A 25 2.94 -6.92 -9.49
N ARG A 26 3.82 -6.95 -8.51
CA ARG A 26 4.89 -7.95 -8.42
C ARG A 26 4.57 -9.10 -7.48
N TYR A 27 3.79 -8.86 -6.46
CA TYR A 27 3.57 -9.80 -5.37
C TYR A 27 2.08 -9.99 -5.11
N ALA A 28 1.61 -11.23 -5.25
CA ALA A 28 0.26 -11.60 -4.85
C ALA A 28 0.06 -11.37 -3.34
N GLY A 29 -1.09 -10.84 -2.97
CA GLY A 29 -1.46 -10.63 -1.57
C GLY A 29 -1.23 -9.22 -1.02
N VAL A 30 -0.74 -8.30 -1.83
CA VAL A 30 -0.80 -6.87 -1.51
C VAL A 30 -2.09 -6.29 -2.10
N ILE A 31 -2.92 -5.72 -1.26
CA ILE A 31 -4.24 -5.21 -1.61
C ILE A 31 -4.14 -3.69 -1.87
N PRO A 32 -4.62 -3.17 -3.00
CA PRO A 32 -4.69 -1.73 -3.21
C PRO A 32 -5.67 -1.11 -2.22
N LEU A 33 -5.28 -0.05 -1.56
CA LEU A 33 -6.09 0.55 -0.51
C LEU A 33 -6.50 1.98 -0.83
N SER A 34 -5.54 2.84 -1.16
CA SER A 34 -5.80 4.27 -1.26
C SER A 34 -4.71 4.99 -2.07
N ASN A 35 -4.97 6.25 -2.36
CA ASN A 35 -3.97 7.22 -2.81
C ASN A 35 -3.46 8.07 -1.64
N ALA A 36 -2.52 8.96 -1.91
CA ALA A 36 -1.93 9.85 -0.92
C ALA A 36 -2.97 10.71 -0.18
N VAL A 37 -3.91 11.29 -0.91
CA VAL A 37 -4.93 12.21 -0.35
C VAL A 37 -5.82 11.53 0.68
N SER A 38 -6.11 10.25 0.48
CA SER A 38 -6.96 9.47 1.39
C SER A 38 -6.18 8.69 2.46
N ALA A 39 -4.86 8.86 2.51
CA ALA A 39 -3.98 8.13 3.44
C ALA A 39 -4.35 8.34 4.91
N GLU A 40 -4.69 9.57 5.29
CA GLU A 40 -5.10 9.90 6.66
C GLU A 40 -6.41 9.21 7.05
N LEU A 41 -7.34 9.02 6.10
CA LEU A 41 -8.58 8.29 6.34
C LEU A 41 -8.32 6.83 6.68
N VAL A 42 -7.31 6.22 6.06
CA VAL A 42 -6.88 4.84 6.38
C VAL A 42 -6.42 4.75 7.83
N LEU A 43 -5.60 5.69 8.29
CA LEU A 43 -5.19 5.78 9.69
C LEU A 43 -6.39 6.01 10.61
N GLY A 44 -7.31 6.90 10.19
CA GLY A 44 -8.53 7.24 10.92
C GLY A 44 -9.49 6.06 11.13
N THR A 45 -9.36 4.98 10.37
CA THR A 45 -10.12 3.75 10.63
C THR A 45 -9.74 3.07 11.95
N GLY A 46 -8.57 3.38 12.51
CA GLY A 46 -8.01 2.70 13.68
C GLY A 46 -7.61 1.23 13.42
N ALA A 47 -7.67 0.75 12.19
CA ALA A 47 -7.40 -0.66 11.86
C ALA A 47 -5.94 -0.95 11.51
N LEU A 48 -5.13 0.09 11.29
CA LEU A 48 -3.76 -0.08 10.81
C LEU A 48 -2.77 -0.21 11.96
N ASP A 49 -2.03 -1.31 11.99
CA ASP A 49 -1.03 -1.56 13.03
C ASP A 49 0.30 -0.88 12.74
N LEU A 50 0.74 -0.92 11.49
CA LEU A 50 2.01 -0.37 11.07
C LEU A 50 1.91 0.27 9.69
N TRP A 51 2.50 1.45 9.57
CA TRP A 51 2.68 2.19 8.32
C TRP A 51 4.15 2.21 7.92
N ILE A 52 4.43 1.81 6.69
CA ILE A 52 5.77 1.91 6.10
C ILE A 52 5.80 3.10 5.16
N ALA A 53 6.56 4.12 5.53
CA ALA A 53 6.86 5.25 4.66
C ALA A 53 8.21 5.01 3.98
N ASP A 54 8.19 4.94 2.66
CA ASP A 54 9.42 4.70 1.87
C ASP A 54 9.87 5.99 1.17
N VAL A 55 9.81 6.05 -0.16
CA VAL A 55 10.39 7.17 -0.93
C VAL A 55 9.35 8.22 -1.30
N GLN A 56 8.10 7.82 -1.50
CA GLN A 56 7.05 8.68 -2.05
C GLN A 56 5.88 8.85 -1.09
N ASP A 57 5.18 9.95 -1.27
CA ASP A 57 3.93 10.26 -0.55
C ASP A 57 4.11 10.23 0.97
N VAL A 58 5.18 10.86 1.43
CA VAL A 58 5.55 10.95 2.84
C VAL A 58 5.13 12.33 3.35
N PHE A 59 4.11 12.37 4.20
CA PHE A 59 3.62 13.63 4.77
C PHE A 59 3.83 13.64 6.28
N PRO A 60 4.32 14.74 6.84
CA PRO A 60 4.46 14.87 8.30
C PRO A 60 3.14 14.75 9.06
N SER A 61 2.02 15.13 8.46
CA SER A 61 0.68 15.08 9.07
C SER A 61 0.25 13.68 9.50
N ILE A 62 0.71 12.62 8.80
CA ILE A 62 0.38 11.24 9.20
C ILE A 62 0.86 10.90 10.61
N MET A 63 1.92 11.54 11.09
CA MET A 63 2.47 11.28 12.42
C MET A 63 1.50 11.66 13.54
N GLU A 64 0.81 12.77 13.37
CA GLU A 64 -0.18 13.22 14.36
C GLU A 64 -1.42 12.32 14.37
N VAL A 65 -1.91 11.94 13.19
CA VAL A 65 -3.04 11.02 13.06
C VAL A 65 -2.65 9.62 13.60
N ALA A 66 -1.47 9.12 13.24
CA ALA A 66 -0.98 7.83 13.72
C ALA A 66 -0.90 7.75 15.24
N LYS A 67 -0.47 8.82 15.91
CA LYS A 67 -0.45 8.90 17.38
C LYS A 67 -1.85 8.71 18.00
N CYS A 68 -2.87 9.32 17.41
CA CYS A 68 -4.25 9.20 17.91
C CYS A 68 -4.74 7.74 17.90
N PHE A 69 -4.29 6.96 16.94
CA PHE A 69 -4.69 5.56 16.78
C PHE A 69 -3.59 4.55 17.20
N GLN A 70 -2.52 5.03 17.78
CA GLN A 70 -1.36 4.23 18.21
C GLN A 70 -0.75 3.40 17.06
N THR A 71 -0.89 3.86 15.82
CA THR A 71 -0.27 3.22 14.66
C THR A 71 1.23 3.50 14.67
N THR A 72 2.04 2.46 14.58
CA THR A 72 3.49 2.61 14.42
C THR A 72 3.82 3.09 13.01
N VAL A 73 4.61 4.14 12.90
CA VAL A 73 5.13 4.63 11.62
C VAL A 73 6.62 4.34 11.57
N ILE A 74 7.05 3.69 10.50
CA ILE A 74 8.46 3.44 10.22
C ILE A 74 8.86 4.06 8.89
N THR A 75 10.14 4.41 8.76
CA THR A 75 10.73 4.86 7.49
C THR A 75 11.85 3.93 7.07
N THR A 76 11.91 3.59 5.79
CA THR A 76 12.90 2.67 5.21
C THR A 76 13.94 3.38 4.36
N SER A 77 13.67 4.61 3.93
CA SER A 77 14.58 5.41 3.11
C SER A 77 15.17 6.58 3.89
N GLU A 78 16.43 6.90 3.58
CA GLU A 78 17.10 8.10 4.09
C GLU A 78 16.42 9.41 3.67
N SER A 79 15.86 9.43 2.47
CA SER A 79 15.17 10.60 1.90
C SER A 79 13.77 10.81 2.46
N ALA A 80 13.18 9.82 3.11
CA ALA A 80 11.82 9.84 3.64
C ALA A 80 11.80 9.89 5.17
N ARG A 81 12.62 10.73 5.78
CA ARG A 81 12.71 10.87 7.23
C ARG A 81 11.54 11.66 7.78
N LEU A 82 10.72 11.00 8.59
CA LEU A 82 9.65 11.64 9.35
C LEU A 82 10.08 11.81 10.82
N PRO A 83 10.01 13.02 11.38
CA PRO A 83 10.27 13.22 12.80
C PRO A 83 9.35 12.37 13.66
N GLY A 84 9.92 11.55 14.54
CA GLY A 84 9.17 10.66 15.43
C GLY A 84 8.85 9.29 14.85
N ALA A 85 9.10 9.03 13.58
CA ALA A 85 9.01 7.68 13.01
C ALA A 85 10.21 6.82 13.41
N GLU A 86 9.99 5.52 13.56
CA GLU A 86 11.07 4.55 13.76
C GLU A 86 11.84 4.33 12.47
N ARG A 87 13.15 4.19 12.58
CA ARG A 87 14.03 4.08 11.42
C ARG A 87 14.43 2.64 11.17
N PHE A 88 14.10 2.14 9.99
CA PHE A 88 14.47 0.83 9.47
C PHE A 88 15.19 1.02 8.15
N GLU A 89 16.33 1.71 8.18
CA GLU A 89 17.04 2.13 6.98
C GLU A 89 17.47 0.95 6.11
N TYR A 90 17.33 1.14 4.82
CA TYR A 90 17.68 0.22 3.77
C TYR A 90 18.57 0.92 2.76
N ASP A 91 19.75 0.37 2.52
CA ASP A 91 20.63 0.86 1.46
C ASP A 91 20.22 0.26 0.12
N HIS A 92 19.57 1.07 -0.69
CA HIS A 92 19.07 0.69 -2.00
C HIS A 92 20.17 0.31 -3.00
N HIS A 93 21.40 0.72 -2.76
CA HIS A 93 22.51 0.54 -3.69
C HIS A 93 23.44 -0.62 -3.31
N HIS A 94 23.59 -0.89 -2.03
CA HIS A 94 24.62 -1.82 -1.54
C HIS A 94 24.06 -3.00 -0.76
N SER A 95 22.78 -2.99 -0.36
CA SER A 95 22.20 -4.10 0.38
C SER A 95 22.09 -5.36 -0.47
N ASN A 96 22.48 -6.47 0.10
CA ASN A 96 22.29 -7.78 -0.49
C ASN A 96 20.94 -8.41 -0.07
N ILE A 97 20.60 -9.52 -0.70
CA ILE A 97 19.31 -10.17 -0.49
C ILE A 97 19.12 -10.70 0.95
N GLY A 98 20.22 -11.05 1.62
CA GLY A 98 20.20 -11.49 3.03
C GLY A 98 19.82 -10.35 3.96
N GLU A 99 20.47 -9.21 3.84
CA GLU A 99 20.20 -8.00 4.61
C GLU A 99 18.76 -7.50 4.38
N THR A 100 18.31 -7.54 3.14
CA THR A 100 16.91 -7.20 2.79
C THR A 100 15.92 -8.11 3.51
N ARG A 101 16.20 -9.42 3.55
CA ARG A 101 15.36 -10.39 4.25
C ARG A 101 15.34 -10.14 5.75
N GLU A 102 16.47 -9.91 6.36
CA GLU A 102 16.58 -9.60 7.79
C GLU A 102 15.81 -8.34 8.16
N LEU A 103 15.92 -7.30 7.33
CA LEU A 103 15.14 -6.07 7.50
C LEU A 103 13.65 -6.36 7.42
N ALA A 104 13.20 -7.09 6.41
CA ALA A 104 11.81 -7.46 6.24
C ALA A 104 11.27 -8.25 7.45
N GLU A 105 12.06 -9.20 7.98
CA GLU A 105 11.70 -9.95 9.17
C GLU A 105 11.58 -9.04 10.41
N ARG A 106 12.46 -8.08 10.58
CA ARG A 106 12.39 -7.09 11.65
C ARG A 106 11.12 -6.25 11.55
N ILE A 107 10.78 -5.79 10.34
CA ILE A 107 9.56 -5.00 10.09
C ILE A 107 8.31 -5.85 10.43
N VAL A 108 8.26 -7.10 10.00
CA VAL A 108 7.14 -8.00 10.31
C VAL A 108 7.01 -8.23 11.83
N LYS A 109 8.12 -8.44 12.53
CA LYS A 109 8.12 -8.56 14.01
C LYS A 109 7.57 -7.28 14.65
N ARG A 110 8.02 -6.11 14.18
CA ARG A 110 7.57 -4.84 14.69
C ARG A 110 6.06 -4.60 14.45
N ALA A 111 5.55 -5.05 13.31
CA ALA A 111 4.12 -4.99 13.03
C ALA A 111 3.29 -5.85 14.02
N ILE A 112 3.79 -7.03 14.38
CA ILE A 112 3.15 -7.91 15.35
C ILE A 112 3.15 -7.28 16.75
N GLU A 113 4.25 -6.68 17.18
CA GLU A 113 4.33 -5.93 18.44
C GLU A 113 3.36 -4.75 18.44
N SER A 114 3.25 -4.03 17.33
CA SER A 114 2.29 -2.94 17.18
C SER A 114 0.85 -3.42 17.34
N PHE A 115 0.50 -4.55 16.75
CA PHE A 115 -0.81 -5.17 16.92
C PHE A 115 -1.10 -5.48 18.40
N GLU A 116 -0.13 -6.02 19.13
CA GLU A 116 -0.30 -6.32 20.57
C GLU A 116 -0.50 -5.05 21.40
N ASN A 117 0.26 -4.00 21.11
CA ASN A 117 0.21 -2.72 21.83
C ASN A 117 -1.08 -1.93 21.54
N ARG A 118 -1.75 -2.22 20.42
CA ARG A 118 -2.98 -1.54 20.00
C ARG A 118 -4.26 -2.24 20.42
N LYS A 119 -4.20 -3.28 21.23
CA LYS A 119 -5.38 -3.94 21.78
C LYS A 119 -6.24 -2.94 22.57
N GLY A 120 -7.47 -2.73 22.13
CA GLY A 120 -8.39 -1.77 22.72
C GLY A 120 -8.52 -0.43 21.96
N VAL A 121 -7.71 -0.18 20.95
CA VAL A 121 -7.94 0.96 20.05
C VAL A 121 -9.24 0.74 19.27
N PRO A 122 -10.16 1.71 19.26
CA PRO A 122 -11.39 1.60 18.49
C PRO A 122 -11.09 1.46 16.99
N VAL A 123 -11.79 0.51 16.36
CA VAL A 123 -11.68 0.25 14.90
C VAL A 123 -13.04 0.53 14.28
N TYR A 124 -13.05 1.37 13.25
CA TYR A 124 -14.21 1.63 12.43
C TYR A 124 -13.90 1.35 10.96
N ILE A 125 -14.46 0.27 10.45
CA ILE A 125 -14.44 -0.06 9.02
C ILE A 125 -15.88 0.00 8.53
N PRO A 126 -16.19 0.76 7.47
CA PRO A 126 -17.54 0.84 6.93
C PRO A 126 -18.10 -0.56 6.60
N PRO A 127 -19.37 -0.84 6.90
CA PRO A 127 -19.94 -2.18 6.77
C PRO A 127 -20.41 -2.49 5.32
N TYR A 128 -19.71 -2.01 4.33
CA TYR A 128 -20.00 -2.29 2.92
C TYR A 128 -18.69 -2.57 2.16
N GLU A 129 -18.82 -3.41 1.15
CA GLU A 129 -17.74 -3.73 0.21
C GLU A 129 -18.16 -3.30 -1.19
N VAL A 130 -17.24 -2.78 -1.96
CA VAL A 130 -17.44 -2.41 -3.37
C VAL A 130 -16.30 -3.02 -4.18
N ASP A 131 -16.66 -3.86 -5.13
CA ASP A 131 -15.70 -4.34 -6.12
C ASP A 131 -15.46 -3.26 -7.17
N ALA A 132 -14.21 -2.94 -7.41
CA ALA A 132 -13.81 -2.00 -8.45
C ALA A 132 -12.67 -2.59 -9.30
N GLU A 133 -12.75 -2.34 -10.60
CA GLU A 133 -11.65 -2.67 -11.51
C GLU A 133 -10.68 -1.49 -11.54
N VAL A 134 -9.42 -1.75 -11.18
CA VAL A 134 -8.40 -0.71 -11.05
C VAL A 134 -7.33 -0.93 -12.11
N GLY A 135 -7.42 -0.16 -13.18
CA GLY A 135 -6.49 -0.23 -14.29
C GLY A 135 -6.75 -1.37 -15.28
N PHE A 136 -6.07 -1.33 -16.40
CA PHE A 136 -6.21 -2.31 -17.48
C PHE A 136 -4.83 -2.70 -18.00
N SER A 137 -4.36 -3.88 -17.60
CA SER A 137 -3.20 -4.48 -18.25
C SER A 137 -3.62 -5.21 -19.53
N VAL A 138 -2.66 -5.48 -20.40
CA VAL A 138 -2.89 -6.30 -21.61
C VAL A 138 -3.42 -7.68 -21.20
N GLU A 139 -2.89 -8.25 -20.15
CA GLU A 139 -3.32 -9.54 -19.60
C GLU A 139 -4.76 -9.49 -19.10
N TYR A 140 -5.16 -8.41 -18.44
CA TYR A 140 -6.53 -8.21 -18.01
C TYR A 140 -7.48 -8.14 -19.21
N VAL A 141 -7.14 -7.36 -20.24
CA VAL A 141 -7.94 -7.25 -21.48
C VAL A 141 -8.06 -8.61 -22.16
N HIS A 142 -6.97 -9.38 -22.27
CA HIS A 142 -7.02 -10.74 -22.78
C HIS A 142 -7.92 -11.66 -21.97
N LYS A 143 -7.83 -11.60 -20.65
CA LYS A 143 -8.67 -12.39 -19.74
C LYS A 143 -10.15 -12.03 -19.86
N ARG A 144 -10.46 -10.76 -20.02
CA ARG A 144 -11.84 -10.24 -20.05
C ARG A 144 -12.51 -10.41 -21.41
N PHE A 145 -11.77 -10.21 -22.50
CA PHE A 145 -12.29 -10.15 -23.87
C PHE A 145 -11.71 -11.23 -24.80
N GLY A 146 -10.83 -12.09 -24.32
CA GLY A 146 -10.16 -13.13 -25.09
C GLY A 146 -8.99 -12.63 -25.95
N SER A 147 -8.99 -11.37 -26.36
CA SER A 147 -7.92 -10.76 -27.16
C SER A 147 -8.00 -9.22 -27.14
N MET A 148 -7.01 -8.56 -27.75
CA MET A 148 -7.04 -7.12 -28.00
C MET A 148 -7.88 -6.72 -29.23
N ALA A 149 -8.39 -7.68 -30.00
CA ALA A 149 -9.12 -7.40 -31.25
C ALA A 149 -10.35 -6.51 -31.04
N PRO A 150 -11.21 -6.69 -30.03
CA PRO A 150 -12.38 -5.82 -29.82
C PRO A 150 -12.01 -4.35 -29.63
N LEU A 151 -10.92 -4.07 -28.95
CA LEU A 151 -10.42 -2.70 -28.77
C LEU A 151 -9.88 -2.12 -30.09
N ALA A 152 -9.09 -2.91 -30.82
CA ALA A 152 -8.56 -2.53 -32.12
C ALA A 152 -9.68 -2.26 -33.17
N GLU A 153 -10.73 -3.07 -33.17
CA GLU A 153 -11.89 -2.88 -34.00
C GLU A 153 -12.70 -1.64 -33.66
N ALA A 154 -12.84 -1.35 -32.36
CA ALA A 154 -13.51 -0.13 -31.90
C ALA A 154 -12.77 1.14 -32.36
N VAL A 155 -11.45 1.11 -32.38
CA VAL A 155 -10.64 2.21 -32.93
C VAL A 155 -10.80 2.28 -34.45
N LYS A 156 -10.65 1.16 -35.16
CA LYS A 156 -10.74 1.11 -36.64
C LYS A 156 -12.13 1.51 -37.14
N SER A 157 -13.17 1.14 -36.45
CA SER A 157 -14.55 1.47 -36.82
C SER A 157 -14.99 2.88 -36.40
N GLY A 158 -14.11 3.66 -35.79
CA GLY A 158 -14.42 5.02 -35.35
C GLY A 158 -15.34 5.11 -34.12
N LYS A 159 -15.59 4.01 -33.43
CA LYS A 159 -16.29 4.02 -32.13
C LYS A 159 -15.45 4.70 -31.06
N ILE A 160 -14.14 4.59 -31.16
CA ILE A 160 -13.16 5.32 -30.35
C ILE A 160 -12.48 6.34 -31.24
N LEU A 161 -12.77 7.61 -31.04
CA LEU A 161 -12.25 8.72 -31.87
C LEU A 161 -10.85 9.17 -31.44
N GLY A 162 -10.47 8.88 -30.20
CA GLY A 162 -9.17 9.27 -29.67
C GLY A 162 -8.97 8.72 -28.25
N ILE A 163 -7.73 8.82 -27.78
CA ILE A 163 -7.33 8.38 -26.44
C ILE A 163 -6.72 9.58 -25.74
N VAL A 164 -7.23 9.88 -24.54
CA VAL A 164 -6.63 10.86 -23.64
C VAL A 164 -5.89 10.11 -22.55
N ASN A 165 -4.59 10.31 -22.49
CA ASN A 165 -3.76 9.74 -21.44
C ASN A 165 -3.51 10.80 -20.37
N MET A 166 -4.07 10.59 -19.18
CA MET A 166 -3.84 11.42 -18.00
C MET A 166 -2.91 10.66 -17.05
N VAL A 167 -1.71 11.18 -16.87
CA VAL A 167 -0.67 10.57 -16.04
C VAL A 167 -0.28 11.51 -14.92
N GLY A 168 -0.17 10.97 -13.72
CA GLY A 168 0.17 11.71 -12.53
C GLY A 168 -0.62 11.22 -11.32
N CYS A 169 -0.51 11.95 -10.24
CA CYS A 169 -1.35 11.75 -9.06
C CYS A 169 -2.03 13.06 -8.69
N ASN A 170 -3.10 12.94 -7.92
CA ASN A 170 -3.84 14.09 -7.41
C ASN A 170 -3.28 14.57 -6.06
N ASN A 171 -1.99 14.42 -5.85
CA ASN A 171 -1.34 14.93 -4.67
C ASN A 171 -1.32 16.46 -4.75
N PRO A 172 -1.90 17.20 -3.78
CA PRO A 172 -1.91 18.66 -3.78
C PRO A 172 -0.51 19.26 -3.61
#